data_c67af97eda7ffc02c621964af78ee278
#
_entry.id   c67af97eda7ffc02c621964af78ee278
#
_cell.length_a   1.000
_cell.length_b   1.000
_cell.length_c   1.000
_cell.angle_alpha   90.00
_cell.angle_beta   90.00
_cell.angle_gamma   90.00
#
_symmetry.space_group_name_H-M   'P 1'
#
loop_
_entity.id
_entity.type
_entity.pdbx_description
1 polymer ?
#
loop_
_entity_poly.entity_id
_entity_poly.type
_entity_poly.pdbx_seq_one_letter_code
_entity_poly.pdbx_strand_id
1 'polypeptide(L)'
;MKITEIEIYRLSIPMEPFVIATGTMDYAQNTFIRIHTDANFYGVGECSAFPMIVGETQDTCLVLARDFAKIWKGRDPLAIEERLAELDLYIAGNKTIKSAFDMALHDLAAKHAGLPLYQFLKGTKREITTDITLGIASPEEMAMKAKRLQDEGAVMLKVKLGKDPKIDIARIREIRKAVGFEMPIRVDANQGWSYAGAIEALRGLEPFKIQFCEQPMRTWNDEYLPQLRAETIVPVMADESVYSHHDAERLCKAGACDYINIKFSKSGGIQEALKIHDIAAEYGIICMIGGMLESRLALAAKVHFAYAAPHVKFFDLDTCMVGHLKDPVIGGIRYEGYKIHISDEIGIGADIDQVFLDSCEKWII
;
A
#
# COMPACT_ATOMS: atom_id res chain seq x y z
N MET A 1 23.57 4.89 19.86
CA MET A 1 22.57 5.95 19.65
C MET A 1 21.34 5.62 20.47
N LYS A 2 20.64 6.63 21.02
CA LYS A 2 19.44 6.39 21.83
C LYS A 2 18.30 7.26 21.37
N ILE A 3 17.11 6.71 21.38
CA ILE A 3 15.86 7.46 21.18
C ILE A 3 15.65 8.39 22.35
N THR A 4 15.54 9.69 22.07
CA THR A 4 15.34 10.72 23.10
C THR A 4 13.89 11.12 23.24
N GLU A 5 13.19 11.21 22.11
CA GLU A 5 11.80 11.69 22.04
C GLU A 5 11.12 11.11 20.79
N ILE A 6 9.82 10.91 20.88
CA ILE A 6 9.00 10.52 19.72
C ILE A 6 7.81 11.48 19.62
N GLU A 7 7.73 12.19 18.49
CA GLU A 7 6.57 12.98 18.11
C GLU A 7 5.58 12.12 17.34
N ILE A 8 4.31 12.24 17.68
CA ILE A 8 3.19 11.50 17.06
C ILE A 8 2.15 12.53 16.62
N TYR A 9 1.72 12.46 15.38
CA TYR A 9 0.77 13.40 14.79
C TYR A 9 -0.44 12.69 14.20
N ARG A 10 -1.63 13.25 14.44
CA ARG A 10 -2.85 12.91 13.69
C ARG A 10 -2.77 13.58 12.32
N LEU A 11 -2.27 12.87 11.34
CA LEU A 11 -2.10 13.38 9.98
C LEU A 11 -3.34 13.06 9.14
N SER A 12 -4.35 13.94 9.19
CA SER A 12 -5.57 13.79 8.40
C SER A 12 -5.49 14.65 7.14
N ILE A 13 -5.42 14.02 5.97
CA ILE A 13 -5.33 14.73 4.69
C ILE A 13 -6.72 14.74 4.04
N PRO A 14 -7.31 15.92 3.77
CA PRO A 14 -8.61 16.00 3.10
C PRO A 14 -8.51 15.46 1.67
N MET A 15 -9.55 14.75 1.24
CA MET A 15 -9.57 14.14 -0.09
C MET A 15 -10.97 14.11 -0.68
N GLU A 16 -11.05 13.96 -2.00
CA GLU A 16 -12.28 13.60 -2.68
C GLU A 16 -12.79 12.24 -2.18
N PRO A 17 -14.12 12.02 -2.09
CA PRO A 17 -14.66 10.75 -1.64
C PRO A 17 -14.15 9.57 -2.47
N PHE A 18 -13.49 8.62 -1.82
CA PHE A 18 -12.95 7.42 -2.44
C PHE A 18 -13.82 6.20 -2.10
N VAL A 19 -14.44 5.61 -3.14
CA VAL A 19 -15.44 4.54 -3.00
C VAL A 19 -14.87 3.20 -3.47
N ILE A 20 -14.87 2.21 -2.57
CA ILE A 20 -14.54 0.81 -2.86
C ILE A 20 -15.70 -0.10 -2.48
N ALA A 21 -15.59 -1.42 -2.70
CA ALA A 21 -16.65 -2.37 -2.37
C ALA A 21 -17.07 -2.34 -0.89
N THR A 22 -16.12 -2.14 0.01
CA THR A 22 -16.31 -2.21 1.47
C THR A 22 -16.64 -0.88 2.15
N GLY A 23 -16.57 0.27 1.47
CA GLY A 23 -16.91 1.57 2.07
C GLY A 23 -16.42 2.79 1.32
N THR A 24 -16.57 3.95 1.95
CA THR A 24 -16.14 5.26 1.42
C THR A 24 -15.27 5.97 2.44
N MET A 25 -14.22 6.67 1.97
CA MET A 25 -13.34 7.51 2.77
C MET A 25 -13.32 8.94 2.22
N ASP A 26 -13.47 9.94 3.10
CA ASP A 26 -13.44 11.37 2.77
C ASP A 26 -12.15 12.06 3.25
N TYR A 27 -11.35 11.36 4.05
CA TYR A 27 -10.05 11.78 4.56
C TYR A 27 -9.08 10.60 4.55
N ALA A 28 -7.84 10.87 4.21
CA ALA A 28 -6.75 9.96 4.51
C ALA A 28 -6.47 10.05 6.04
N GLN A 29 -6.80 8.97 6.75
CA GLN A 29 -6.67 8.88 8.22
C GLN A 29 -5.29 8.36 8.59
N ASN A 30 -4.26 9.19 8.41
CA ASN A 30 -2.89 8.77 8.59
C ASN A 30 -2.36 9.14 10.00
N THR A 31 -1.36 8.40 10.45
CA THR A 31 -0.56 8.74 11.62
C THR A 31 0.88 8.93 11.17
N PHE A 32 1.45 10.06 11.51
CA PHE A 32 2.84 10.39 11.23
C PHE A 32 3.65 10.41 12.52
N ILE A 33 4.88 9.91 12.49
CA ILE A 33 5.80 9.89 13.61
C ILE A 33 7.17 10.42 13.22
N ARG A 34 7.84 11.09 14.18
CA ARG A 34 9.27 11.40 14.15
C ARG A 34 9.94 10.78 15.38
N ILE A 35 11.01 10.02 15.15
CA ILE A 35 11.82 9.42 16.21
C ILE A 35 13.11 10.19 16.32
N HIS A 36 13.27 11.01 17.36
CA HIS A 36 14.46 11.79 17.63
C HIS A 36 15.51 11.00 18.40
N THR A 37 16.77 11.33 18.18
CA THR A 37 17.90 10.65 18.82
C THR A 37 18.90 11.62 19.42
N ASP A 38 19.78 11.11 20.30
CA ASP A 38 20.92 11.84 20.88
C ASP A 38 22.02 12.16 19.85
N ALA A 39 21.88 11.71 18.60
CA ALA A 39 22.79 12.02 17.49
C ALA A 39 22.34 13.24 16.64
N ASN A 40 21.36 14.02 17.12
CA ASN A 40 20.82 15.23 16.49
C ASN A 40 20.21 15.03 15.09
N PHE A 41 19.71 13.86 14.78
CA PHE A 41 18.85 13.61 13.62
C PHE A 41 17.68 12.70 14.00
N TYR A 42 16.68 12.66 13.17
CA TYR A 42 15.47 11.90 13.38
C TYR A 42 15.09 11.04 12.16
N GLY A 43 14.32 10.00 12.42
CA GLY A 43 13.65 9.22 11.38
C GLY A 43 12.17 9.52 11.35
N VAL A 44 11.60 9.37 10.16
CA VAL A 44 10.19 9.64 9.89
C VAL A 44 9.46 8.40 9.39
N GLY A 45 8.19 8.27 9.78
CA GLY A 45 7.34 7.21 9.30
C GLY A 45 5.88 7.60 9.30
N GLU A 46 5.14 6.99 8.39
CA GLU A 46 3.73 7.23 8.19
C GLU A 46 2.99 5.91 7.99
N CYS A 47 1.78 5.82 8.52
CA CYS A 47 0.85 4.76 8.17
C CYS A 47 -0.52 5.34 7.86
N SER A 48 -1.29 4.61 7.05
CA SER A 48 -2.67 4.96 6.69
C SER A 48 -3.64 3.95 7.29
N ALA A 49 -4.48 4.42 8.20
CA ALA A 49 -5.56 3.63 8.76
C ALA A 49 -6.73 3.58 7.77
N PHE A 50 -7.06 2.37 7.35
CA PHE A 50 -8.20 2.09 6.46
C PHE A 50 -9.07 1.01 7.12
N PRO A 51 -10.01 1.39 8.04
CA PRO A 51 -10.66 0.44 8.93
C PRO A 51 -11.36 -0.72 8.23
N MET A 52 -11.94 -0.49 7.05
CA MET A 52 -12.63 -1.52 6.29
C MET A 52 -11.70 -2.60 5.71
N ILE A 53 -10.40 -2.31 5.64
CA ILE A 53 -9.37 -3.21 5.09
C ILE A 53 -8.52 -3.80 6.22
N VAL A 54 -7.89 -2.93 7.04
CA VAL A 54 -6.92 -3.36 8.05
C VAL A 54 -7.53 -3.56 9.44
N GLY A 55 -8.77 -3.09 9.68
CA GLY A 55 -9.43 -3.19 10.99
C GLY A 55 -8.92 -2.21 12.03
N GLU A 56 -7.97 -1.37 11.70
CA GLU A 56 -7.42 -0.32 12.57
C GLU A 56 -7.95 1.05 12.17
N THR A 57 -8.32 1.86 13.15
CA THR A 57 -8.72 3.27 12.99
C THR A 57 -7.54 4.18 13.27
N GLN A 58 -7.62 5.44 12.84
CA GLN A 58 -6.60 6.44 13.21
C GLN A 58 -6.46 6.57 14.72
N ASP A 59 -7.58 6.52 15.47
CA ASP A 59 -7.55 6.63 16.93
C ASP A 59 -6.84 5.44 17.59
N THR A 60 -7.09 4.21 17.14
CA THR A 60 -6.38 3.02 17.64
C THR A 60 -4.89 3.11 17.33
N CYS A 61 -4.51 3.57 16.15
CA CYS A 61 -3.12 3.82 15.79
C CYS A 61 -2.46 4.85 16.74
N LEU A 62 -3.13 5.96 17.02
CA LEU A 62 -2.61 7.02 17.89
C LEU A 62 -2.47 6.58 19.37
N VAL A 63 -3.40 5.75 19.86
CA VAL A 63 -3.28 5.17 21.22
C VAL A 63 -2.04 4.29 21.30
N LEU A 64 -1.89 3.35 20.37
CA LEU A 64 -0.75 2.44 20.38
C LEU A 64 0.58 3.12 20.07
N ALA A 65 0.59 4.14 19.21
CA ALA A 65 1.80 4.93 18.96
C ALA A 65 2.37 5.53 20.26
N ARG A 66 1.50 6.01 21.16
CA ARG A 66 1.93 6.55 22.47
C ARG A 66 2.52 5.48 23.37
N ASP A 67 1.99 4.26 23.33
CA ASP A 67 2.54 3.16 24.12
C ASP A 67 3.87 2.68 23.54
N PHE A 68 3.98 2.56 22.23
CA PHE A 68 5.23 2.21 21.52
C PHE A 68 6.33 3.24 21.80
N ALA A 69 5.99 4.53 21.81
CA ALA A 69 6.93 5.59 22.15
C ALA A 69 7.51 5.44 23.55
N LYS A 70 6.67 5.09 24.55
CA LYS A 70 7.13 4.81 25.93
C LYS A 70 8.07 3.61 25.99
N ILE A 71 7.76 2.54 25.23
CA ILE A 71 8.58 1.31 25.18
C ILE A 71 9.96 1.61 24.61
N TRP A 72 10.03 2.45 23.55
CA TRP A 72 11.27 2.69 22.82
C TRP A 72 12.12 3.84 23.36
N LYS A 73 11.59 4.69 24.24
CA LYS A 73 12.37 5.79 24.86
C LYS A 73 13.64 5.25 25.53
N GLY A 74 14.79 5.80 25.15
CA GLY A 74 16.11 5.39 25.63
C GLY A 74 16.70 4.15 24.99
N ARG A 75 15.96 3.48 24.09
CA ARG A 75 16.44 2.31 23.33
C ARG A 75 17.31 2.71 22.16
N ASP A 76 18.08 1.75 21.65
CA ASP A 76 18.86 1.93 20.43
C ASP A 76 17.97 1.69 19.19
N PRO A 77 17.75 2.73 18.34
CA PRO A 77 16.95 2.59 17.13
C PRO A 77 17.63 1.79 16.03
N LEU A 78 18.95 1.57 16.08
CA LEU A 78 19.67 0.79 15.07
C LEU A 78 19.48 -0.73 15.24
N ALA A 79 19.04 -1.18 16.42
CA ALA A 79 18.66 -2.55 16.66
C ALA A 79 17.22 -2.82 16.15
N ILE A 80 17.00 -2.65 14.83
CA ILE A 80 15.67 -2.64 14.21
C ILE A 80 14.87 -3.90 14.54
N GLU A 81 15.46 -5.08 14.37
CA GLU A 81 14.79 -6.36 14.64
C GLU A 81 14.32 -6.49 16.08
N GLU A 82 15.16 -6.08 17.05
CA GLU A 82 14.80 -6.10 18.46
C GLU A 82 13.65 -5.12 18.77
N ARG A 83 13.71 -3.91 18.19
CA ARG A 83 12.66 -2.89 18.38
C ARG A 83 11.32 -3.37 17.87
N LEU A 84 11.29 -3.95 16.67
CA LEU A 84 10.05 -4.49 16.09
C LEU A 84 9.54 -5.69 16.87
N ALA A 85 10.41 -6.58 17.33
CA ALA A 85 10.04 -7.72 18.17
C ALA A 85 9.42 -7.29 19.50
N GLU A 86 9.90 -6.18 20.13
CA GLU A 86 9.27 -5.59 21.32
C GLU A 86 7.81 -5.18 21.09
N LEU A 87 7.49 -4.63 19.90
CA LEU A 87 6.12 -4.26 19.56
C LEU A 87 5.24 -5.49 19.31
N ASP A 88 5.80 -6.53 18.68
CA ASP A 88 5.07 -7.78 18.47
C ASP A 88 4.81 -8.55 19.76
N LEU A 89 5.72 -8.48 20.75
CA LEU A 89 5.53 -9.01 22.08
C LEU A 89 4.52 -8.20 22.91
N TYR A 90 4.49 -6.87 22.73
CA TYR A 90 3.58 -6.01 23.46
C TYR A 90 2.12 -6.21 23.04
N ILE A 91 1.86 -6.29 21.74
CA ILE A 91 0.50 -6.44 21.22
C ILE A 91 0.48 -7.24 19.90
N ALA A 92 -0.45 -8.18 19.82
CA ALA A 92 -0.69 -8.93 18.59
C ALA A 92 -1.36 -8.05 17.51
N GLY A 93 -1.10 -8.32 16.23
CA GLY A 93 -1.69 -7.58 15.11
C GLY A 93 -1.25 -6.11 15.09
N ASN A 94 -2.19 -5.19 14.86
CA ASN A 94 -1.96 -3.75 14.80
C ASN A 94 -0.80 -3.36 13.87
N LYS A 95 -0.79 -4.00 12.71
CA LYS A 95 0.30 -3.90 11.73
C LYS A 95 0.38 -2.50 11.11
N THR A 96 -0.75 -1.79 11.04
CA THR A 96 -0.79 -0.45 10.47
C THR A 96 0.14 0.51 11.23
N ILE A 97 -0.07 0.67 12.53
CA ILE A 97 0.79 1.58 13.30
C ILE A 97 2.23 1.07 13.42
N LYS A 98 2.44 -0.24 13.52
CA LYS A 98 3.79 -0.83 13.51
C LYS A 98 4.56 -0.44 12.25
N SER A 99 3.87 -0.31 11.09
CA SER A 99 4.53 0.08 9.84
C SER A 99 5.11 1.49 9.86
N ALA A 100 4.48 2.43 10.56
CA ALA A 100 5.04 3.77 10.72
C ALA A 100 6.32 3.75 11.56
N PHE A 101 6.34 2.95 12.63
CA PHE A 101 7.52 2.78 13.48
C PHE A 101 8.65 2.05 12.77
N ASP A 102 8.35 0.97 12.02
CA ASP A 102 9.32 0.26 11.17
C ASP A 102 9.95 1.20 10.12
N MET A 103 9.12 1.97 9.43
CA MET A 103 9.58 2.94 8.43
C MET A 103 10.53 3.97 9.04
N ALA A 104 10.18 4.51 10.22
CA ALA A 104 11.01 5.50 10.90
C ALA A 104 12.37 4.94 11.37
N LEU A 105 12.42 3.67 11.81
CA LEU A 105 13.69 3.01 12.13
C LEU A 105 14.57 2.82 10.90
N HIS A 106 13.99 2.38 9.79
CA HIS A 106 14.72 2.20 8.54
C HIS A 106 15.23 3.54 7.98
N ASP A 107 14.44 4.61 8.08
CA ASP A 107 14.86 5.96 7.73
C ASP A 107 16.04 6.43 8.60
N LEU A 108 15.96 6.22 9.92
CA LEU A 108 17.05 6.51 10.85
C LEU A 108 18.33 5.74 10.51
N ALA A 109 18.21 4.43 10.27
CA ALA A 109 19.37 3.58 9.95
C ALA A 109 20.02 3.98 8.64
N ALA A 110 19.21 4.31 7.62
CA ALA A 110 19.71 4.81 6.35
C ALA A 110 20.41 6.17 6.50
N LYS A 111 19.84 7.09 7.29
CA LYS A 111 20.45 8.38 7.63
C LYS A 111 21.76 8.21 8.40
N HIS A 112 21.81 7.30 9.36
CA HIS A 112 23.03 6.97 10.09
C HIS A 112 24.14 6.42 9.18
N ALA A 113 23.76 5.61 8.19
CA ALA A 113 24.68 5.07 7.20
C ALA A 113 25.09 6.10 6.11
N GLY A 114 24.46 7.28 6.06
CA GLY A 114 24.68 8.29 5.03
C GLY A 114 24.19 7.87 3.64
N LEU A 115 23.18 7.01 3.55
CA LEU A 115 22.67 6.42 2.31
C LEU A 115 21.20 6.77 2.07
N PRO A 116 20.77 6.90 0.81
CA PRO A 116 19.36 6.79 0.47
C PRO A 116 18.80 5.43 0.94
N LEU A 117 17.54 5.39 1.36
CA LEU A 117 16.94 4.18 1.94
C LEU A 117 17.05 2.96 1.00
N TYR A 118 16.88 3.14 -0.32
CA TYR A 118 16.99 2.00 -1.24
C TYR A 118 18.41 1.40 -1.27
N GLN A 119 19.46 2.23 -1.16
CA GLN A 119 20.83 1.73 -1.10
C GLN A 119 21.12 1.04 0.23
N PHE A 120 20.61 1.59 1.33
CA PHE A 120 20.64 0.92 2.64
C PHE A 120 20.02 -0.47 2.58
N LEU A 121 18.91 -0.61 1.85
CA LEU A 121 18.22 -1.88 1.59
C LEU A 121 18.88 -2.72 0.47
N LYS A 122 20.07 -2.30 -0.04
CA LYS A 122 20.82 -2.96 -1.13
C LYS A 122 20.08 -3.01 -2.47
N GLY A 123 19.18 -2.07 -2.69
CA GLY A 123 18.40 -1.93 -3.93
C GLY A 123 19.12 -1.17 -5.02
N THR A 124 18.59 -1.26 -6.23
CA THR A 124 19.06 -0.53 -7.42
C THR A 124 17.88 0.16 -8.09
N LYS A 125 18.06 1.44 -8.44
CA LYS A 125 17.04 2.23 -9.15
C LYS A 125 16.64 1.57 -10.47
N ARG A 126 15.37 1.63 -10.77
CA ARG A 126 14.77 1.21 -12.02
C ARG A 126 13.56 2.09 -12.33
N GLU A 127 13.08 2.05 -13.57
CA GLU A 127 11.86 2.78 -13.94
C GLU A 127 10.66 2.20 -13.20
N ILE A 128 9.85 3.08 -12.64
CA ILE A 128 8.57 2.76 -11.98
C ILE A 128 7.50 3.63 -12.61
N THR A 129 6.43 2.98 -13.09
CA THR A 129 5.23 3.64 -13.58
C THR A 129 4.04 3.08 -12.80
N THR A 130 3.25 3.95 -12.18
CA THR A 130 2.04 3.56 -11.45
C THR A 130 0.85 3.38 -12.38
N ASP A 131 -0.10 2.54 -11.99
CA ASP A 131 -1.46 2.58 -12.54
C ASP A 131 -2.22 3.81 -12.02
N ILE A 132 -3.45 3.97 -12.47
CA ILE A 132 -4.38 4.99 -11.94
C ILE A 132 -5.72 4.35 -11.62
N THR A 133 -6.23 4.62 -10.42
CA THR A 133 -7.41 3.96 -9.86
C THR A 133 -8.71 4.65 -10.27
N LEU A 134 -9.66 3.85 -10.75
CA LEU A 134 -11.05 4.20 -10.98
C LEU A 134 -11.92 3.66 -9.84
N GLY A 135 -12.46 4.53 -9.00
CA GLY A 135 -13.46 4.18 -7.99
C GLY A 135 -14.77 3.69 -8.60
N ILE A 136 -15.59 3.00 -7.80
CA ILE A 136 -16.87 2.45 -8.25
C ILE A 136 -17.89 3.55 -8.54
N ALA A 137 -18.43 3.55 -9.77
CA ALA A 137 -19.53 4.41 -10.22
C ALA A 137 -20.42 3.65 -11.23
N SER A 138 -21.30 4.33 -11.97
CA SER A 138 -22.03 3.72 -13.06
C SER A 138 -21.11 3.30 -14.20
N PRO A 139 -21.48 2.32 -15.04
CA PRO A 139 -20.67 1.89 -16.17
C PRO A 139 -20.29 3.05 -17.11
N GLU A 140 -21.21 3.95 -17.38
CA GLU A 140 -21.05 5.11 -18.27
C GLU A 140 -20.09 6.13 -17.67
N GLU A 141 -20.23 6.49 -16.39
CA GLU A 141 -19.32 7.40 -15.68
C GLU A 141 -17.90 6.87 -15.63
N MET A 142 -17.75 5.56 -15.35
CA MET A 142 -16.43 4.93 -15.32
C MET A 142 -15.79 4.90 -16.70
N ALA A 143 -16.57 4.65 -17.77
CA ALA A 143 -16.08 4.70 -19.14
C ALA A 143 -15.61 6.10 -19.54
N MET A 144 -16.39 7.15 -19.22
CA MET A 144 -16.00 8.53 -19.45
C MET A 144 -14.72 8.91 -18.69
N LYS A 145 -14.63 8.53 -17.41
CA LYS A 145 -13.45 8.80 -16.59
C LYS A 145 -12.22 8.05 -17.11
N ALA A 146 -12.38 6.78 -17.50
CA ALA A 146 -11.32 5.97 -18.09
C ALA A 146 -10.76 6.60 -19.39
N LYS A 147 -11.66 7.08 -20.27
CA LYS A 147 -11.27 7.74 -21.51
C LYS A 147 -10.52 9.04 -21.23
N ARG A 148 -10.99 9.86 -20.30
CA ARG A 148 -10.31 11.09 -19.88
C ARG A 148 -8.90 10.79 -19.37
N LEU A 149 -8.74 9.80 -18.47
CA LEU A 149 -7.42 9.41 -17.95
C LEU A 149 -6.49 8.92 -19.05
N GLN A 150 -7.00 8.16 -20.03
CA GLN A 150 -6.22 7.76 -21.22
C GLN A 150 -5.75 8.97 -22.01
N ASP A 151 -6.62 9.96 -22.24
CA ASP A 151 -6.29 11.17 -22.97
C ASP A 151 -5.31 12.08 -22.22
N GLU A 152 -5.30 11.99 -20.87
CA GLU A 152 -4.32 12.60 -19.96
C GLU A 152 -3.00 11.81 -19.87
N GLY A 153 -2.87 10.71 -20.62
CA GLY A 153 -1.63 9.92 -20.73
C GLY A 153 -1.52 8.75 -19.77
N ALA A 154 -2.63 8.30 -19.15
CA ALA A 154 -2.61 7.08 -18.35
C ALA A 154 -2.21 5.87 -19.22
N VAL A 155 -1.29 5.06 -18.71
CA VAL A 155 -0.75 3.90 -19.41
C VAL A 155 -1.34 2.58 -18.90
N MET A 156 -2.09 2.63 -17.80
CA MET A 156 -2.69 1.47 -17.14
C MET A 156 -3.81 1.91 -16.20
N LEU A 157 -4.90 1.16 -16.18
CA LEU A 157 -6.03 1.43 -15.28
C LEU A 157 -6.17 0.33 -14.22
N LYS A 158 -6.38 0.73 -12.96
CA LYS A 158 -6.88 -0.13 -11.89
C LYS A 158 -8.36 0.19 -11.65
N VAL A 159 -9.25 -0.79 -11.76
CA VAL A 159 -10.70 -0.58 -11.73
C VAL A 159 -11.29 -1.26 -10.50
N LYS A 160 -11.89 -0.47 -9.60
CA LYS A 160 -12.58 -1.00 -8.43
C LYS A 160 -13.93 -1.61 -8.82
N LEU A 161 -14.16 -2.84 -8.37
CA LEU A 161 -15.36 -3.66 -8.59
C LEU A 161 -15.82 -4.26 -7.25
N GLY A 162 -16.57 -5.38 -7.28
CA GLY A 162 -16.83 -6.18 -6.09
C GLY A 162 -18.22 -5.98 -5.49
N LYS A 163 -19.19 -5.41 -6.23
CA LYS A 163 -20.57 -5.28 -5.74
C LYS A 163 -21.50 -6.32 -6.36
N ASP A 164 -21.78 -6.21 -7.63
CA ASP A 164 -22.67 -7.12 -8.38
C ASP A 164 -21.92 -7.60 -9.62
N PRO A 165 -21.73 -8.92 -9.80
CA PRO A 165 -20.96 -9.47 -10.91
C PRO A 165 -21.43 -9.01 -12.29
N LYS A 166 -22.75 -8.91 -12.52
CA LYS A 166 -23.32 -8.51 -13.81
C LYS A 166 -23.06 -7.04 -14.12
N ILE A 167 -23.22 -6.19 -13.10
CA ILE A 167 -22.93 -4.76 -13.22
C ILE A 167 -21.42 -4.55 -13.37
N ASP A 168 -20.60 -5.31 -12.66
CA ASP A 168 -19.14 -5.23 -12.73
C ASP A 168 -18.62 -5.63 -14.13
N ILE A 169 -19.20 -6.66 -14.73
CA ILE A 169 -18.93 -7.05 -16.14
C ILE A 169 -19.36 -5.91 -17.09
N ALA A 170 -20.52 -5.28 -16.84
CA ALA A 170 -20.97 -4.15 -17.66
C ALA A 170 -20.02 -2.95 -17.55
N ARG A 171 -19.51 -2.62 -16.34
CA ARG A 171 -18.49 -1.59 -16.13
C ARG A 171 -17.27 -1.80 -17.01
N ILE A 172 -16.69 -2.99 -16.97
CA ILE A 172 -15.51 -3.32 -17.77
C ILE A 172 -15.81 -3.30 -19.26
N ARG A 173 -16.98 -3.76 -19.66
CA ARG A 173 -17.41 -3.68 -21.08
C ARG A 173 -17.44 -2.24 -21.57
N GLU A 174 -18.05 -1.32 -20.84
CA GLU A 174 -18.13 0.09 -21.24
C GLU A 174 -16.76 0.76 -21.20
N ILE A 175 -15.92 0.48 -20.18
CA ILE A 175 -14.54 0.94 -20.14
C ILE A 175 -13.77 0.45 -21.38
N ARG A 176 -13.85 -0.84 -21.73
CA ARG A 176 -13.16 -1.39 -22.92
C ARG A 176 -13.61 -0.75 -24.22
N LYS A 177 -14.90 -0.44 -24.37
CA LYS A 177 -15.40 0.32 -25.54
C LYS A 177 -14.76 1.71 -25.64
N ALA A 178 -14.54 2.37 -24.49
CA ALA A 178 -14.00 3.72 -24.43
C ALA A 178 -12.47 3.76 -24.67
N VAL A 179 -11.69 2.82 -24.09
CA VAL A 179 -10.22 2.89 -24.07
C VAL A 179 -9.54 1.86 -25.00
N GLY A 180 -10.30 0.92 -25.55
CA GLY A 180 -9.75 -0.14 -26.42
C GLY A 180 -9.04 -1.26 -25.66
N PHE A 181 -8.44 -2.21 -26.39
CA PHE A 181 -7.81 -3.41 -25.82
C PHE A 181 -6.30 -3.23 -25.55
N GLU A 182 -5.68 -2.19 -26.06
CA GLU A 182 -4.26 -1.88 -25.83
C GLU A 182 -4.00 -1.29 -24.44
N MET A 183 -5.03 -0.68 -23.83
CA MET A 183 -4.94 -0.19 -22.44
C MET A 183 -4.94 -1.38 -21.48
N PRO A 184 -3.86 -1.63 -20.70
CA PRO A 184 -3.88 -2.63 -19.65
C PRO A 184 -4.92 -2.28 -18.58
N ILE A 185 -5.72 -3.25 -18.17
CA ILE A 185 -6.71 -3.10 -17.08
C ILE A 185 -6.45 -4.16 -16.04
N ARG A 186 -6.36 -3.71 -14.79
CA ARG A 186 -6.39 -4.50 -13.56
C ARG A 186 -7.74 -4.29 -12.89
N VAL A 187 -8.28 -5.28 -12.24
CA VAL A 187 -9.50 -5.13 -11.45
C VAL A 187 -9.23 -5.47 -10.00
N ASP A 188 -9.91 -4.78 -9.09
CA ASP A 188 -9.82 -5.03 -7.66
C ASP A 188 -11.24 -5.11 -7.10
N ALA A 189 -11.60 -6.29 -6.59
CA ALA A 189 -12.91 -6.56 -6.02
C ALA A 189 -13.00 -6.25 -4.52
N ASN A 190 -11.90 -5.94 -3.86
CA ASN A 190 -11.80 -5.65 -2.42
C ASN A 190 -12.67 -6.59 -1.58
N GLN A 191 -12.55 -7.90 -1.80
CA GLN A 191 -13.28 -8.95 -1.09
C GLN A 191 -14.80 -8.96 -1.34
N GLY A 192 -15.31 -8.30 -2.37
CA GLY A 192 -16.72 -7.99 -2.49
C GLY A 192 -17.62 -9.11 -3.01
N TRP A 193 -17.06 -10.14 -3.66
CA TRP A 193 -17.85 -11.24 -4.22
C TRP A 193 -17.91 -12.45 -3.31
N SER A 194 -19.02 -13.20 -3.40
CA SER A 194 -19.06 -14.60 -2.94
C SER A 194 -18.27 -15.49 -3.90
N TYR A 195 -18.02 -16.75 -3.53
CA TYR A 195 -17.35 -17.69 -4.45
C TYR A 195 -18.08 -17.84 -5.79
N ALA A 196 -19.40 -18.05 -5.76
CA ALA A 196 -20.20 -18.13 -6.99
C ALA A 196 -20.17 -16.82 -7.79
N GLY A 197 -20.23 -15.67 -7.10
CA GLY A 197 -20.10 -14.34 -7.72
C GLY A 197 -18.73 -14.10 -8.35
N ALA A 198 -17.66 -14.57 -7.72
CA ALA A 198 -16.30 -14.48 -8.25
C ALA A 198 -16.15 -15.31 -9.55
N ILE A 199 -16.70 -16.53 -9.58
CA ILE A 199 -16.72 -17.35 -10.81
C ILE A 199 -17.50 -16.63 -11.92
N GLU A 200 -18.71 -16.14 -11.62
CA GLU A 200 -19.55 -15.40 -12.57
C GLU A 200 -18.82 -14.17 -13.11
N ALA A 201 -18.24 -13.36 -12.23
CA ALA A 201 -17.51 -12.16 -12.61
C ALA A 201 -16.28 -12.49 -13.46
N LEU A 202 -15.40 -13.37 -13.00
CA LEU A 202 -14.14 -13.64 -13.67
C LEU A 202 -14.37 -14.29 -15.05
N ARG A 203 -15.29 -15.26 -15.18
CA ARG A 203 -15.67 -15.81 -16.49
C ARG A 203 -16.27 -14.75 -17.41
N GLY A 204 -17.11 -13.86 -16.88
CA GLY A 204 -17.65 -12.74 -17.65
C GLY A 204 -16.62 -11.70 -18.07
N LEU A 205 -15.49 -11.61 -17.35
CA LEU A 205 -14.39 -10.70 -17.63
C LEU A 205 -13.34 -11.27 -18.61
N GLU A 206 -13.31 -12.57 -18.87
CA GLU A 206 -12.36 -13.23 -19.78
C GLU A 206 -12.27 -12.55 -21.16
N PRO A 207 -13.40 -12.18 -21.84
CA PRO A 207 -13.33 -11.54 -23.15
C PRO A 207 -12.65 -10.18 -23.17
N PHE A 208 -12.49 -9.54 -22.00
CA PHE A 208 -11.97 -8.18 -21.87
C PHE A 208 -10.47 -8.11 -21.60
N LYS A 209 -9.75 -9.23 -21.61
CA LYS A 209 -8.29 -9.32 -21.43
C LYS A 209 -7.81 -8.54 -20.19
N ILE A 210 -8.38 -8.89 -19.04
CA ILE A 210 -7.97 -8.33 -17.73
C ILE A 210 -6.61 -8.91 -17.35
N GLN A 211 -5.68 -8.05 -16.88
CA GLN A 211 -4.34 -8.46 -16.50
C GLN A 211 -4.38 -9.37 -15.27
N PHE A 212 -5.18 -9.01 -14.26
CA PHE A 212 -5.49 -9.82 -13.08
C PHE A 212 -6.70 -9.25 -12.31
N CYS A 213 -7.25 -10.08 -11.43
CA CYS A 213 -8.21 -9.66 -10.41
C CYS A 213 -7.57 -9.72 -9.02
N GLU A 214 -7.55 -8.57 -8.34
CA GLU A 214 -7.09 -8.44 -6.97
C GLU A 214 -8.23 -8.76 -6.01
N GLN A 215 -7.95 -9.58 -4.99
CA GLN A 215 -8.80 -10.00 -3.87
C GLN A 215 -10.28 -10.18 -4.20
N PRO A 216 -10.64 -11.23 -4.95
CA PRO A 216 -12.01 -11.43 -5.40
C PRO A 216 -13.01 -11.67 -4.27
N MET A 217 -12.58 -12.39 -3.22
CA MET A 217 -13.43 -12.87 -2.14
C MET A 217 -12.89 -12.48 -0.77
N ARG A 218 -13.76 -12.60 0.26
CA ARG A 218 -13.36 -12.48 1.66
C ARG A 218 -12.30 -13.51 2.03
N THR A 219 -11.39 -13.10 2.92
CA THR A 219 -10.23 -13.92 3.34
C THR A 219 -10.61 -15.25 3.99
N TRP A 220 -11.77 -15.35 4.63
CA TRP A 220 -12.27 -16.62 5.14
C TRP A 220 -12.68 -17.64 4.06
N ASN A 221 -12.65 -17.23 2.79
CA ASN A 221 -12.85 -18.06 1.61
C ASN A 221 -11.53 -18.40 0.89
N ASP A 222 -10.38 -18.13 1.48
CA ASP A 222 -9.06 -18.39 0.87
C ASP A 222 -8.89 -19.85 0.43
N GLU A 223 -9.53 -20.79 1.12
CA GLU A 223 -9.50 -22.22 0.77
C GLU A 223 -10.07 -22.51 -0.63
N TYR A 224 -10.94 -21.66 -1.15
CA TYR A 224 -11.50 -21.79 -2.50
C TYR A 224 -10.68 -21.10 -3.60
N LEU A 225 -9.64 -20.35 -3.26
CA LEU A 225 -8.81 -19.65 -4.26
C LEU A 225 -8.13 -20.60 -5.26
N PRO A 226 -7.56 -21.77 -4.85
CA PRO A 226 -7.01 -22.73 -5.81
C PRO A 226 -8.04 -23.24 -6.81
N GLN A 227 -9.27 -23.50 -6.35
CA GLN A 227 -10.36 -23.95 -7.20
C GLN A 227 -10.83 -22.81 -8.13
N LEU A 228 -10.97 -21.57 -7.62
CA LEU A 228 -11.33 -20.40 -8.42
C LEU A 228 -10.35 -20.21 -9.58
N ARG A 229 -9.03 -20.31 -9.30
CA ARG A 229 -7.98 -20.22 -10.33
C ARG A 229 -8.07 -21.33 -11.37
N ALA A 230 -8.48 -22.53 -10.99
CA ALA A 230 -8.66 -23.65 -11.94
C ALA A 230 -9.90 -23.47 -12.83
N GLU A 231 -10.87 -22.68 -12.40
CA GLU A 231 -12.14 -22.47 -13.11
C GLU A 231 -12.19 -21.22 -14.01
N THR A 232 -11.16 -20.34 -13.93
CA THR A 232 -11.10 -19.08 -14.70
C THR A 232 -9.70 -18.87 -15.27
N ILE A 233 -9.59 -18.12 -16.36
CA ILE A 233 -8.29 -17.77 -16.97
C ILE A 233 -7.76 -16.41 -16.51
N VAL A 234 -8.55 -15.62 -15.78
CA VAL A 234 -8.12 -14.35 -15.23
C VAL A 234 -7.23 -14.62 -14.02
N PRO A 235 -5.96 -14.19 -14.03
CA PRO A 235 -5.05 -14.40 -12.90
C PRO A 235 -5.58 -13.74 -11.62
N VAL A 236 -5.30 -14.35 -10.48
CA VAL A 236 -5.74 -13.89 -9.15
C VAL A 236 -4.57 -13.32 -8.38
N MET A 237 -4.74 -12.10 -7.84
CA MET A 237 -3.81 -11.47 -6.90
C MET A 237 -4.37 -11.50 -5.49
N ALA A 238 -3.59 -11.98 -4.53
CA ALA A 238 -3.92 -11.91 -3.11
C ALA A 238 -3.49 -10.55 -2.55
N ASP A 239 -4.42 -9.82 -1.90
CA ASP A 239 -4.18 -8.57 -1.18
C ASP A 239 -4.51 -8.73 0.30
N GLU A 240 -5.76 -8.65 0.68
CA GLU A 240 -6.19 -8.75 2.09
C GLU A 240 -5.96 -10.14 2.69
N SER A 241 -5.63 -11.14 1.89
CA SER A 241 -5.23 -12.48 2.36
C SER A 241 -3.77 -12.57 2.80
N VAL A 242 -2.97 -11.50 2.65
CA VAL A 242 -1.53 -11.48 2.97
C VAL A 242 -1.21 -10.33 3.92
N TYR A 243 -1.00 -10.65 5.19
CA TYR A 243 -0.55 -9.74 6.25
C TYR A 243 0.84 -10.08 6.78
N SER A 244 1.35 -11.25 6.43
CA SER A 244 2.66 -11.72 6.89
C SER A 244 3.31 -12.66 5.87
N HIS A 245 4.61 -12.93 6.07
CA HIS A 245 5.31 -13.95 5.29
C HIS A 245 4.70 -15.36 5.49
N HIS A 246 4.11 -15.64 6.65
CA HIS A 246 3.38 -16.88 6.89
C HIS A 246 2.14 -17.02 6.02
N ASP A 247 1.39 -15.91 5.80
CA ASP A 247 0.26 -15.91 4.88
C ASP A 247 0.73 -16.11 3.44
N ALA A 248 1.80 -15.42 3.03
CA ALA A 248 2.40 -15.58 1.71
C ALA A 248 2.81 -17.04 1.49
N GLU A 249 3.51 -17.67 2.44
CA GLU A 249 3.93 -19.06 2.35
C GLU A 249 2.73 -20.02 2.26
N ARG A 250 1.70 -19.80 3.08
CA ARG A 250 0.45 -20.58 3.08
C ARG A 250 -0.23 -20.54 1.71
N LEU A 251 -0.40 -19.33 1.14
CA LEU A 251 -1.06 -19.17 -0.15
C LEU A 251 -0.23 -19.70 -1.32
N CYS A 252 1.08 -19.47 -1.30
CA CYS A 252 2.00 -20.00 -2.31
C CYS A 252 1.98 -21.54 -2.33
N LYS A 253 2.11 -22.18 -1.16
CA LYS A 253 2.03 -23.65 -1.02
C LYS A 253 0.71 -24.23 -1.51
N ALA A 254 -0.39 -23.53 -1.28
CA ALA A 254 -1.71 -23.94 -1.74
C ALA A 254 -1.96 -23.68 -3.23
N GLY A 255 -1.08 -22.96 -3.92
CA GLY A 255 -1.34 -22.51 -5.29
C GLY A 255 -2.54 -21.56 -5.38
N ALA A 256 -2.76 -20.74 -4.35
CA ALA A 256 -3.97 -19.95 -4.17
C ALA A 256 -3.97 -18.63 -4.97
N CYS A 257 -2.82 -18.14 -5.41
CA CYS A 257 -2.72 -16.90 -6.17
C CYS A 257 -1.63 -16.95 -7.24
N ASP A 258 -1.74 -16.09 -8.23
CA ASP A 258 -0.73 -15.85 -9.27
C ASP A 258 0.20 -14.71 -8.88
N TYR A 259 -0.31 -13.76 -8.10
CA TYR A 259 0.39 -12.55 -7.66
C TYR A 259 0.05 -12.23 -6.20
N ILE A 260 0.92 -11.45 -5.54
CA ILE A 260 0.73 -10.94 -4.18
C ILE A 260 0.87 -9.42 -4.18
N ASN A 261 -0.08 -8.72 -3.54
CA ASN A 261 0.01 -7.29 -3.27
C ASN A 261 0.56 -7.05 -1.86
N ILE A 262 1.74 -6.45 -1.79
CA ILE A 262 2.40 -6.04 -0.55
C ILE A 262 1.97 -4.62 -0.20
N LYS A 263 1.50 -4.39 1.03
CA LYS A 263 1.18 -3.05 1.55
C LYS A 263 1.73 -2.92 2.97
N PHE A 264 2.49 -1.86 3.25
CA PHE A 264 3.14 -1.69 4.56
C PHE A 264 2.14 -1.67 5.72
N SER A 265 0.99 -1.01 5.55
CA SER A 265 -0.07 -0.98 6.58
C SER A 265 -0.66 -2.35 6.90
N LYS A 266 -0.58 -3.32 5.98
CA LYS A 266 -0.97 -4.71 6.24
C LYS A 266 0.16 -5.52 6.87
N SER A 267 1.36 -5.39 6.33
CA SER A 267 2.49 -6.24 6.75
C SER A 267 3.16 -5.76 8.05
N GLY A 268 3.04 -4.49 8.39
CA GLY A 268 3.74 -3.91 9.53
C GLY A 268 5.06 -3.24 9.17
N GLY A 269 5.31 -2.96 7.88
CA GLY A 269 6.42 -2.15 7.41
C GLY A 269 7.35 -2.84 6.43
N ILE A 270 8.55 -2.30 6.31
CA ILE A 270 9.58 -2.69 5.33
C ILE A 270 10.13 -4.08 5.64
N GLN A 271 10.43 -4.36 6.91
CA GLN A 271 11.06 -5.62 7.31
C GLN A 271 10.19 -6.83 6.95
N GLU A 272 8.92 -6.79 7.30
CA GLU A 272 8.00 -7.90 6.99
C GLU A 272 7.68 -7.96 5.49
N ALA A 273 7.59 -6.80 4.83
CA ALA A 273 7.41 -6.73 3.39
C ALA A 273 8.55 -7.41 2.60
N LEU A 274 9.80 -7.28 3.06
CA LEU A 274 10.94 -8.00 2.47
C LEU A 274 10.80 -9.51 2.64
N LYS A 275 10.36 -10.01 3.79
CA LYS A 275 10.12 -11.45 4.01
C LYS A 275 9.00 -11.98 3.11
N ILE A 276 7.91 -11.21 2.95
CA ILE A 276 6.82 -11.57 2.02
C ILE A 276 7.36 -11.67 0.58
N HIS A 277 8.14 -10.65 0.17
CA HIS A 277 8.78 -10.63 -1.15
C HIS A 277 9.68 -11.84 -1.38
N ASP A 278 10.52 -12.21 -0.40
CA ASP A 278 11.47 -13.32 -0.51
C ASP A 278 10.74 -14.66 -0.63
N ILE A 279 9.68 -14.87 0.17
CA ILE A 279 8.81 -16.05 0.03
C ILE A 279 8.16 -16.09 -1.36
N ALA A 280 7.57 -14.98 -1.81
CA ALA A 280 6.97 -14.93 -3.14
C ALA A 280 7.99 -15.24 -4.25
N ALA A 281 9.22 -14.73 -4.11
CA ALA A 281 10.32 -14.99 -5.04
C ALA A 281 10.73 -16.47 -5.08
N GLU A 282 10.80 -17.16 -3.94
CA GLU A 282 11.08 -18.60 -3.86
C GLU A 282 10.05 -19.43 -4.63
N TYR A 283 8.79 -19.01 -4.66
CA TYR A 283 7.73 -19.67 -5.41
C TYR A 283 7.55 -19.11 -6.84
N GLY A 284 8.40 -18.19 -7.29
CA GLY A 284 8.31 -17.56 -8.62
C GLY A 284 7.10 -16.64 -8.79
N ILE A 285 6.47 -16.19 -7.68
CA ILE A 285 5.31 -15.31 -7.69
C ILE A 285 5.76 -13.85 -7.79
N ILE A 286 5.16 -13.12 -8.72
CA ILE A 286 5.38 -11.68 -8.90
C ILE A 286 4.58 -10.91 -7.85
N CYS A 287 5.19 -9.85 -7.31
CA CYS A 287 4.55 -8.96 -6.36
C CYS A 287 4.13 -7.62 -6.98
N MET A 288 3.12 -7.02 -6.39
CA MET A 288 2.79 -5.61 -6.46
C MET A 288 3.19 -4.93 -5.15
N ILE A 289 3.60 -3.67 -5.22
CA ILE A 289 3.60 -2.78 -4.06
C ILE A 289 2.42 -1.83 -4.20
N GLY A 290 1.50 -1.89 -3.23
CA GLY A 290 0.26 -1.13 -3.27
C GLY A 290 0.15 -0.05 -2.20
N GLY A 291 -0.68 0.97 -2.51
CA GLY A 291 -1.07 2.03 -1.59
C GLY A 291 -2.31 1.70 -0.75
N MET A 292 -2.47 2.43 0.33
CA MET A 292 -3.75 2.68 1.00
C MET A 292 -4.17 4.12 0.67
N LEU A 293 -4.11 5.04 1.64
CA LEU A 293 -4.36 6.47 1.41
C LEU A 293 -3.19 7.33 1.95
N GLU A 294 -1.98 6.78 1.89
CA GLU A 294 -0.78 7.45 2.40
C GLU A 294 -0.40 8.67 1.57
N SER A 295 0.38 9.56 2.20
CA SER A 295 1.02 10.69 1.52
C SER A 295 2.22 10.24 0.67
N ARG A 296 2.80 11.19 -0.07
CA ARG A 296 4.03 10.96 -0.85
C ARG A 296 5.23 10.51 0.00
N LEU A 297 5.20 10.72 1.33
CA LEU A 297 6.24 10.27 2.24
C LEU A 297 6.27 8.73 2.32
N ALA A 298 5.16 8.10 2.70
CA ALA A 298 5.12 6.64 2.76
C ALA A 298 5.20 6.00 1.36
N LEU A 299 4.67 6.67 0.33
CA LEU A 299 4.87 6.22 -1.06
C LEU A 299 6.35 6.28 -1.46
N ALA A 300 7.14 7.26 -0.99
CA ALA A 300 8.59 7.28 -1.20
C ALA A 300 9.27 6.06 -0.57
N ALA A 301 8.93 5.72 0.68
CA ALA A 301 9.45 4.51 1.31
C ALA A 301 9.11 3.23 0.52
N LYS A 302 7.91 3.15 -0.07
CA LYS A 302 7.50 2.03 -0.93
C LYS A 302 8.30 1.98 -2.25
N VAL A 303 8.65 3.11 -2.83
CA VAL A 303 9.53 3.18 -4.00
C VAL A 303 10.94 2.71 -3.64
N HIS A 304 11.49 3.13 -2.51
CA HIS A 304 12.76 2.63 -2.02
C HIS A 304 12.75 1.11 -1.81
N PHE A 305 11.69 0.58 -1.19
CA PHE A 305 11.48 -0.86 -1.05
C PHE A 305 11.41 -1.55 -2.42
N ALA A 306 10.66 -1.01 -3.37
CA ALA A 306 10.54 -1.59 -4.71
C ALA A 306 11.88 -1.71 -5.44
N TYR A 307 12.83 -0.81 -5.19
CA TYR A 307 14.19 -0.91 -5.74
C TYR A 307 15.01 -2.04 -5.12
N ALA A 308 14.69 -2.40 -3.86
CA ALA A 308 15.34 -3.52 -3.16
C ALA A 308 14.63 -4.87 -3.39
N ALA A 309 13.42 -4.85 -3.93
CA ALA A 309 12.55 -6.00 -4.11
C ALA A 309 12.34 -6.31 -5.61
N PRO A 310 13.24 -7.06 -6.27
CA PRO A 310 13.24 -7.23 -7.73
C PRO A 310 12.02 -7.99 -8.29
N HIS A 311 11.33 -8.81 -7.48
CA HIS A 311 10.08 -9.49 -7.86
C HIS A 311 8.83 -8.60 -7.77
N VAL A 312 8.94 -7.38 -7.24
CA VAL A 312 7.88 -6.35 -7.36
C VAL A 312 7.89 -5.83 -8.80
N LYS A 313 6.88 -6.15 -9.58
CA LYS A 313 6.74 -5.75 -10.99
C LYS A 313 5.51 -4.88 -11.24
N PHE A 314 4.58 -4.85 -10.30
CA PHE A 314 3.37 -4.06 -10.38
C PHE A 314 3.40 -2.94 -9.31
N PHE A 315 2.87 -1.79 -9.68
CA PHE A 315 2.91 -0.59 -8.85
C PHE A 315 1.52 0.04 -8.83
N ASP A 316 0.98 0.23 -7.63
CA ASP A 316 -0.29 0.87 -7.31
C ASP A 316 0.02 1.96 -6.27
N LEU A 317 0.65 3.05 -6.76
CA LEU A 317 1.22 4.14 -5.97
C LEU A 317 0.65 5.50 -6.39
N ASP A 318 -0.62 5.52 -6.76
CA ASP A 318 -1.33 6.67 -7.32
C ASP A 318 -2.11 7.48 -6.29
N THR A 319 -2.08 7.13 -5.02
CA THR A 319 -2.95 7.66 -3.97
C THR A 319 -3.02 9.18 -3.95
N CYS A 320 -1.89 9.86 -4.12
CA CYS A 320 -1.84 11.33 -4.14
C CYS A 320 -2.42 11.94 -5.43
N MET A 321 -2.61 11.13 -6.48
CA MET A 321 -3.18 11.55 -7.76
C MET A 321 -4.70 11.39 -7.81
N VAL A 322 -5.26 10.48 -7.00
CA VAL A 322 -6.68 10.09 -7.09
C VAL A 322 -7.59 10.82 -6.13
N GLY A 323 -7.12 11.70 -5.28
CA GLY A 323 -8.08 12.38 -4.43
C GLY A 323 -7.55 13.29 -3.34
N HIS A 324 -6.28 13.30 -3.03
CA HIS A 324 -5.74 14.21 -2.03
C HIS A 324 -5.96 15.67 -2.45
N LEU A 325 -6.64 16.45 -1.62
CA LEU A 325 -6.89 17.89 -1.86
C LEU A 325 -5.75 18.77 -1.35
N LYS A 326 -4.85 18.20 -0.56
CA LYS A 326 -3.63 18.84 -0.06
C LYS A 326 -2.46 17.86 -0.11
N ASP A 327 -1.28 18.38 -0.40
CA ASP A 327 -0.04 17.65 -0.32
C ASP A 327 0.85 18.27 0.75
N PRO A 328 0.97 17.66 1.94
CA PRO A 328 1.76 18.21 3.02
C PRO A 328 3.24 17.81 2.97
N VAL A 329 3.71 17.08 1.92
CA VAL A 329 5.03 16.46 1.89
C VAL A 329 6.07 17.37 1.26
N ILE A 330 7.20 17.53 1.94
CA ILE A 330 8.43 18.12 1.42
C ILE A 330 9.34 16.99 0.94
N GLY A 331 9.90 17.10 -0.26
CA GLY A 331 10.71 16.03 -0.85
C GLY A 331 9.86 14.83 -1.32
N GLY A 332 10.41 13.62 -1.18
CA GLY A 332 9.74 12.37 -1.53
C GLY A 332 9.62 12.14 -3.04
N ILE A 333 8.63 11.32 -3.41
CA ILE A 333 8.38 11.02 -4.82
C ILE A 333 7.83 12.22 -5.59
N ARG A 334 8.14 12.25 -6.89
CA ARG A 334 7.54 13.18 -7.85
C ARG A 334 6.97 12.39 -9.02
N TYR A 335 5.82 12.81 -9.50
CA TYR A 335 5.20 12.24 -10.69
C TYR A 335 5.53 13.08 -11.93
N GLU A 336 5.97 12.41 -12.99
CA GLU A 336 6.06 12.96 -14.34
C GLU A 336 5.09 12.14 -15.23
N GLY A 337 3.89 12.66 -15.40
CA GLY A 337 2.76 11.83 -15.82
C GLY A 337 2.53 10.72 -14.79
N TYR A 338 2.62 9.48 -15.21
CA TYR A 338 2.48 8.30 -14.34
C TYR A 338 3.83 7.66 -13.95
N LYS A 339 4.96 8.20 -14.43
CA LYS A 339 6.29 7.80 -13.98
C LYS A 339 6.61 8.40 -12.64
N ILE A 340 7.23 7.58 -11.79
CA ILE A 340 7.62 7.99 -10.43
C ILE A 340 9.12 8.19 -10.38
N HIS A 341 9.52 9.35 -9.87
CA HIS A 341 10.91 9.74 -9.65
C HIS A 341 11.15 9.95 -8.16
N ILE A 342 12.33 9.53 -7.69
CA ILE A 342 12.80 9.79 -6.33
C ILE A 342 14.25 10.30 -6.39
N SER A 343 14.58 11.24 -5.50
CA SER A 343 15.93 11.78 -5.36
C SER A 343 16.89 10.76 -4.72
N ASP A 344 18.18 11.10 -4.65
CA ASP A 344 19.20 10.35 -3.90
C ASP A 344 19.46 10.98 -2.52
N GLU A 345 18.50 11.70 -1.97
CA GLU A 345 18.59 12.22 -0.61
C GLU A 345 18.69 11.08 0.41
N ILE A 346 19.46 11.35 1.48
CA ILE A 346 19.72 10.38 2.55
C ILE A 346 18.41 10.02 3.28
N GLY A 347 18.25 8.75 3.62
CA GLY A 347 17.02 8.23 4.21
C GLY A 347 15.90 8.07 3.17
N ILE A 348 14.66 8.34 3.57
CA ILE A 348 13.49 8.35 2.68
C ILE A 348 13.51 9.57 1.74
N GLY A 349 14.24 10.63 2.10
CA GLY A 349 14.28 11.87 1.33
C GLY A 349 12.94 12.63 1.33
N ALA A 350 12.15 12.48 2.40
CA ALA A 350 10.85 13.12 2.56
C ALA A 350 10.60 13.50 4.01
N ASP A 351 9.77 14.53 4.21
CA ASP A 351 9.23 14.92 5.50
C ASP A 351 7.86 15.60 5.31
N ILE A 352 7.15 15.86 6.41
CA ILE A 352 5.91 16.63 6.39
C ILE A 352 6.23 18.11 6.70
N ASP A 353 5.60 19.00 5.94
CA ASP A 353 5.71 20.45 6.15
C ASP A 353 5.38 20.84 7.59
N GLN A 354 6.25 21.63 8.21
CA GLN A 354 6.10 21.98 9.61
C GLN A 354 4.83 22.84 9.88
N VAL A 355 4.45 23.70 8.93
CA VAL A 355 3.23 24.51 9.04
C VAL A 355 1.99 23.61 9.05
N PHE A 356 2.02 22.53 8.25
CA PHE A 356 0.95 21.55 8.28
C PHE A 356 0.94 20.79 9.61
N LEU A 357 2.09 20.34 10.09
CA LEU A 357 2.22 19.63 11.38
C LEU A 357 1.78 20.50 12.58
N ASP A 358 2.04 21.79 12.55
CA ASP A 358 1.64 22.72 13.62
C ASP A 358 0.10 22.86 13.72
N SER A 359 -0.62 22.50 12.65
CA SER A 359 -2.09 22.44 12.65
C SER A 359 -2.65 21.09 13.11
N CYS A 360 -1.81 20.07 13.27
CA CYS A 360 -2.21 18.73 13.65
C CYS A 360 -2.26 18.54 15.17
N GLU A 361 -3.18 17.70 15.63
CA GLU A 361 -3.12 17.18 17.00
C GLU A 361 -1.85 16.34 17.16
N LYS A 362 -1.08 16.60 18.24
CA LYS A 362 0.21 15.95 18.46
C LYS A 362 0.44 15.52 19.90
N TRP A 363 1.29 14.52 20.05
CA TRP A 363 1.85 14.05 21.33
C TRP A 363 3.36 13.95 21.21
N ILE A 364 4.05 14.28 22.30
CA ILE A 364 5.51 14.20 22.43
C ILE A 364 5.80 13.33 23.67
N ILE A 365 6.56 12.25 23.50
CA ILE A 365 6.83 11.27 24.56
C ILE A 365 8.33 11.02 24.71
#